data_4f81f1716b4cfe14799bcfce01c6bb1f
#
_entry.id   4f81f1716b4cfe14799bcfce01c6bb1f
#
_cell.length_a   1.000
_cell.length_b   1.000
_cell.length_c   1.000
_cell.angle_alpha   90.00
_cell.angle_beta   90.00
_cell.angle_gamma   90.00
#
_symmetry.space_group_name_H-M   'P 1'
#
loop_
_entity.id
_entity.type
_entity.pdbx_description
1 polymer ?
#
loop_
_entity_poly.entity_id
_entity_poly.type
_entity_poly.pdbx_seq_one_letter_code
_entity_poly.pdbx_strand_id
1 'polypeptide(L)'
;MSNGIIQDLPSLQMAMVKVGGWSLPQSRRNEPPYFSKTQLVDVLDQIAVLMELSGANGFRVRAYQNASRALSSMEEDLFSIISEGQLLQVKGIGKGIGGLITESVIEGTWGDMQSLYDKVPSGLIEIVGIPGLGPKKVKALYGSLGIESIESLKIACELNHISSLPGFGEKSQKKIYDGIDLLRRYQGRTRMDVGLLFGQALEEKISLIQGVEKAQLAGSARRKRETIGDLDIVVSSLTENHQRVIQEILRLPGIAEVKGYGDSKISLILEQEMLSSSMANSALDERLAETLLERNSDATIDAQVRIVPPETFPFTLAYFTGSKEHNIRMRQEAINRGLRLNEFGLFPESLAGSSIGMEAAKHTLICSDESEIYKNLDMHWVPPEMREDMGEIEAASLSRSSMPKLINP
;
A
#
# COMPACT_ATOMS: atom_id res chain seq x y z
N MET A 1 14.51 -27.11 17.59
CA MET A 1 15.04 -25.74 17.69
C MET A 1 14.27 -24.95 16.66
N SER A 2 13.07 -24.53 17.03
CA SER A 2 12.23 -23.74 16.14
C SER A 2 12.53 -22.27 16.43
N ASN A 3 13.21 -21.63 15.51
CA ASN A 3 13.23 -20.19 15.44
C ASN A 3 11.79 -19.74 15.25
N GLY A 4 11.18 -19.23 16.32
CA GLY A 4 9.90 -18.56 16.22
C GLY A 4 10.08 -17.29 15.43
N ILE A 5 9.89 -17.37 14.14
CA ILE A 5 9.73 -16.21 13.27
C ILE A 5 8.50 -15.48 13.76
N ILE A 6 8.65 -14.22 14.07
CA ILE A 6 7.53 -13.32 14.34
C ILE A 6 6.72 -13.21 13.05
N GLN A 7 5.67 -14.00 12.95
CA GLN A 7 4.71 -13.89 11.87
C GLN A 7 3.75 -12.76 12.21
N ASP A 8 3.69 -11.79 11.36
CA ASP A 8 2.73 -10.70 11.26
C ASP A 8 2.26 -9.97 12.52
N LEU A 9 2.73 -8.77 12.68
CA LEU A 9 2.10 -7.79 13.57
C LEU A 9 0.63 -7.48 13.23
N PRO A 10 0.18 -7.46 11.98
CA PRO A 10 -1.25 -7.31 11.66
C PRO A 10 -2.09 -8.51 12.05
N SER A 11 -1.57 -9.72 11.94
CA SER A 11 -2.29 -10.94 12.34
C SER A 11 -2.03 -11.34 13.79
N LEU A 12 -0.98 -10.78 14.43
CA LEU A 12 -0.59 -11.06 15.82
C LEU A 12 -0.56 -12.56 16.17
N GLN A 13 -0.34 -13.39 15.20
CA GLN A 13 -0.03 -14.80 15.41
C GLN A 13 1.45 -14.93 15.78
N MET A 14 1.80 -14.37 16.92
CA MET A 14 3.13 -14.54 17.46
C MET A 14 3.23 -15.83 18.24
N ALA A 15 4.25 -16.61 17.96
CA ALA A 15 4.64 -17.71 18.83
C ALA A 15 5.08 -17.13 20.17
N MET A 16 4.30 -17.37 21.19
CA MET A 16 4.50 -16.87 22.55
C MET A 16 5.52 -17.68 23.27
N VAL A 17 6.63 -17.10 23.60
CA VAL A 17 7.70 -17.71 24.37
C VAL A 17 7.82 -17.08 25.75
N LYS A 18 8.22 -17.79 26.73
CA LYS A 18 8.36 -17.33 28.12
C LYS A 18 9.52 -16.40 28.35
N VAL A 19 9.35 -15.52 29.25
CA VAL A 19 10.29 -14.50 29.59
C VAL A 19 10.56 -14.44 31.05
N GLY A 20 11.74 -14.18 31.37
CA GLY A 20 12.08 -14.11 32.74
C GLY A 20 13.03 -12.96 33.11
N GLY A 21 12.53 -11.91 33.66
CA GLY A 21 13.38 -10.94 34.31
C GLY A 21 13.36 -9.53 33.72
N TRP A 22 13.83 -8.57 34.50
CA TRP A 22 13.81 -7.15 34.22
C TRP A 22 15.10 -6.61 33.59
N SER A 23 16.10 -7.48 33.44
CA SER A 23 17.39 -7.16 32.86
C SER A 23 17.81 -8.20 31.85
N LEU A 24 18.58 -7.79 30.85
CA LEU A 24 19.10 -8.67 29.82
C LEU A 24 20.01 -9.74 30.45
N PRO A 25 19.82 -11.03 30.14
CA PRO A 25 20.80 -12.07 30.42
C PRO A 25 22.16 -11.70 29.80
N GLN A 26 23.26 -12.08 30.44
CA GLN A 26 24.60 -11.79 29.89
C GLN A 26 24.80 -12.35 28.49
N SER A 27 24.20 -13.50 28.20
CA SER A 27 24.22 -14.15 26.88
C SER A 27 23.54 -13.35 25.76
N ARG A 28 22.66 -12.41 26.10
CA ARG A 28 21.87 -11.63 25.10
C ARG A 28 22.33 -10.18 24.95
N ARG A 29 23.29 -9.72 25.72
CA ARG A 29 23.72 -8.31 25.71
C ARG A 29 24.27 -7.82 24.36
N ASN A 30 24.77 -8.72 23.53
CA ASN A 30 25.39 -8.43 22.25
C ASN A 30 24.52 -8.92 21.07
N GLU A 31 23.30 -9.41 21.32
CA GLU A 31 22.40 -9.87 20.28
C GLU A 31 21.33 -8.80 19.98
N PRO A 32 20.83 -8.70 18.74
CA PRO A 32 19.77 -7.75 18.42
C PRO A 32 18.48 -8.09 19.19
N PRO A 33 17.67 -7.08 19.53
CA PRO A 33 16.39 -7.30 20.18
C PRO A 33 15.42 -8.04 19.24
N TYR A 34 14.53 -8.86 19.80
CA TYR A 34 13.47 -9.50 19.01
C TYR A 34 12.44 -8.49 18.49
N PHE A 35 12.20 -7.40 19.24
CA PHE A 35 11.30 -6.32 18.85
C PHE A 35 12.03 -4.99 18.80
N SER A 36 11.84 -4.26 17.72
CA SER A 36 12.22 -2.85 17.64
C SER A 36 11.30 -1.99 18.50
N LYS A 37 11.76 -0.79 18.85
CA LYS A 37 10.94 0.20 19.57
C LYS A 37 9.61 0.48 18.86
N THR A 38 9.63 0.61 17.53
CA THR A 38 8.43 0.86 16.73
C THR A 38 7.43 -0.30 16.81
N GLN A 39 7.90 -1.54 16.66
CA GLN A 39 7.06 -2.72 16.79
C GLN A 39 6.40 -2.82 18.17
N LEU A 40 7.14 -2.48 19.23
CA LEU A 40 6.58 -2.47 20.60
C LEU A 40 5.51 -1.40 20.79
N VAL A 41 5.68 -0.23 20.18
CA VAL A 41 4.66 0.84 20.17
C VAL A 41 3.38 0.31 19.54
N ASP A 42 3.48 -0.29 18.35
CA ASP A 42 2.34 -0.84 17.62
C ASP A 42 1.62 -1.95 18.43
N VAL A 43 2.37 -2.84 19.05
CA VAL A 43 1.85 -3.91 19.91
C VAL A 43 1.11 -3.34 21.14
N LEU A 44 1.71 -2.35 21.81
CA LEU A 44 1.07 -1.71 22.98
C LEU A 44 -0.25 -1.02 22.62
N ASP A 45 -0.28 -0.34 21.47
CA ASP A 45 -1.49 0.32 20.99
C ASP A 45 -2.58 -0.70 20.61
N GLN A 46 -2.21 -1.80 19.95
CA GLN A 46 -3.16 -2.87 19.64
C GLN A 46 -3.74 -3.55 20.88
N ILE A 47 -2.90 -3.83 21.89
CA ILE A 47 -3.38 -4.37 23.16
C ILE A 47 -4.35 -3.40 23.84
N ALA A 48 -4.06 -2.10 23.83
CA ALA A 48 -4.95 -1.10 24.39
C ALA A 48 -6.32 -1.11 23.69
N VAL A 49 -6.34 -1.25 22.36
CA VAL A 49 -7.58 -1.38 21.56
C VAL A 49 -8.36 -2.65 21.93
N LEU A 50 -7.70 -3.81 21.93
CA LEU A 50 -8.32 -5.09 22.29
C LEU A 50 -8.89 -5.10 23.71
N MET A 51 -8.14 -4.54 24.65
CA MET A 51 -8.60 -4.37 26.04
C MET A 51 -9.82 -3.48 26.15
N GLU A 52 -9.88 -2.40 25.39
CA GLU A 52 -11.05 -1.50 25.41
C GLU A 52 -12.27 -2.17 24.77
N LEU A 53 -12.11 -2.88 23.65
CA LEU A 53 -13.17 -3.64 23.00
C LEU A 53 -13.69 -4.77 23.90
N SER A 54 -12.81 -5.53 24.56
CA SER A 54 -13.19 -6.60 25.49
C SER A 54 -13.79 -6.10 26.81
N GLY A 55 -13.75 -4.77 27.06
CA GLY A 55 -14.33 -4.19 28.27
C GLY A 55 -13.42 -4.24 29.49
N ALA A 56 -12.11 -4.34 29.29
CA ALA A 56 -11.15 -4.27 30.38
C ALA A 56 -11.20 -2.95 31.14
N ASN A 57 -10.68 -2.98 32.38
CA ASN A 57 -10.61 -1.79 33.22
C ASN A 57 -9.82 -0.65 32.53
N GLY A 58 -10.43 0.55 32.46
CA GLY A 58 -9.86 1.72 31.79
C GLY A 58 -8.51 2.19 32.38
N PHE A 59 -8.16 1.82 33.62
CA PHE A 59 -6.82 2.09 34.16
C PHE A 59 -5.76 1.23 33.47
N ARG A 60 -6.08 -0.05 33.18
CA ARG A 60 -5.19 -0.94 32.45
C ARG A 60 -5.00 -0.46 31.02
N VAL A 61 -6.07 -0.12 30.32
CA VAL A 61 -6.03 0.43 28.96
C VAL A 61 -5.10 1.65 28.91
N ARG A 62 -5.30 2.62 29.84
CA ARG A 62 -4.47 3.83 29.91
C ARG A 62 -2.99 3.52 30.19
N ALA A 63 -2.70 2.48 30.97
CA ALA A 63 -1.32 2.10 31.23
C ALA A 63 -0.58 1.68 29.94
N TYR A 64 -1.21 0.89 29.07
CA TYR A 64 -0.65 0.53 27.76
C TYR A 64 -0.50 1.73 26.84
N GLN A 65 -1.52 2.60 26.75
CA GLN A 65 -1.47 3.84 25.97
C GLN A 65 -0.38 4.82 26.46
N ASN A 66 -0.13 4.89 27.76
CA ASN A 66 0.93 5.72 28.32
C ASN A 66 2.31 5.16 28.01
N ALA A 67 2.47 3.84 28.07
CA ALA A 67 3.71 3.18 27.71
C ALA A 67 4.03 3.30 26.22
N SER A 68 3.04 3.12 25.35
CA SER A 68 3.19 3.36 23.91
C SER A 68 3.66 4.79 23.62
N ARG A 69 3.02 5.80 24.22
CA ARG A 69 3.43 7.20 24.07
C ARG A 69 4.82 7.48 24.62
N ALA A 70 5.17 6.89 25.77
CA ALA A 70 6.49 7.04 26.35
C ALA A 70 7.59 6.47 25.44
N LEU A 71 7.38 5.27 24.87
CA LEU A 71 8.30 4.69 23.89
C LEU A 71 8.38 5.52 22.61
N SER A 72 7.24 5.98 22.08
CA SER A 72 7.22 6.80 20.86
C SER A 72 8.00 8.09 20.98
N SER A 73 7.96 8.72 22.16
CA SER A 73 8.65 10.00 22.43
C SER A 73 10.09 9.86 22.93
N MET A 74 10.55 8.63 23.15
CA MET A 74 11.88 8.36 23.66
C MET A 74 12.92 8.48 22.54
N GLU A 75 13.95 9.27 22.74
CA GLU A 75 15.05 9.43 21.78
C GLU A 75 16.15 8.39 21.98
N GLU A 76 16.33 7.94 23.22
CA GLU A 76 17.34 6.97 23.59
C GLU A 76 17.07 5.58 23.01
N ASP A 77 18.14 4.80 22.87
CA ASP A 77 18.03 3.42 22.43
C ASP A 77 17.37 2.55 23.50
N LEU A 78 16.26 1.92 23.14
CA LEU A 78 15.48 1.09 24.06
C LEU A 78 16.28 -0.09 24.62
N PHE A 79 17.12 -0.71 23.78
CA PHE A 79 17.90 -1.86 24.20
C PHE A 79 18.95 -1.47 25.25
N SER A 80 19.57 -0.32 25.10
CA SER A 80 20.51 0.24 26.09
C SER A 80 19.82 0.51 27.42
N ILE A 81 18.65 1.17 27.41
CA ILE A 81 17.87 1.45 28.62
C ILE A 81 17.46 0.16 29.37
N ILE A 82 17.08 -0.88 28.63
CA ILE A 82 16.73 -2.18 29.22
C ILE A 82 17.99 -2.85 29.80
N SER A 83 19.11 -2.82 29.07
CA SER A 83 20.36 -3.44 29.50
C SER A 83 20.92 -2.81 30.78
N GLU A 84 20.69 -1.52 30.96
CA GLU A 84 21.12 -0.77 32.17
C GLU A 84 20.09 -0.84 33.31
N GLY A 85 18.93 -1.50 33.07
CA GLY A 85 17.87 -1.63 34.08
C GLY A 85 17.12 -0.32 34.36
N GLN A 86 17.15 0.65 33.42
CA GLN A 86 16.59 2.00 33.60
C GLN A 86 15.16 2.14 33.06
N LEU A 87 14.57 1.11 32.45
CA LEU A 87 13.25 1.18 31.80
C LEU A 87 12.15 1.70 32.76
N LEU A 88 12.20 1.37 34.03
CA LEU A 88 11.23 1.83 35.04
C LEU A 88 11.40 3.30 35.44
N GLN A 89 12.48 3.95 35.04
CA GLN A 89 12.68 5.39 35.26
C GLN A 89 11.97 6.21 34.17
N VAL A 90 11.59 5.57 33.06
CA VAL A 90 10.86 6.21 31.97
C VAL A 90 9.44 6.55 32.44
N LYS A 91 9.10 7.84 32.48
CA LYS A 91 7.80 8.30 32.91
C LYS A 91 6.70 7.75 31.98
N GLY A 92 5.77 7.01 32.55
CA GLY A 92 4.67 6.39 31.81
C GLY A 92 4.80 4.87 31.67
N ILE A 93 5.95 4.29 32.01
CA ILE A 93 6.18 2.83 32.02
C ILE A 93 6.18 2.33 33.47
N GLY A 94 5.08 1.68 33.85
CA GLY A 94 4.93 1.06 35.15
C GLY A 94 5.53 -0.37 35.21
N LYS A 95 5.69 -0.88 36.43
CA LYS A 95 6.35 -2.17 36.70
C LYS A 95 5.78 -3.33 35.85
N GLY A 96 4.45 -3.43 35.69
CA GLY A 96 3.84 -4.54 34.94
C GLY A 96 4.14 -4.48 33.44
N ILE A 97 4.02 -3.31 32.84
CA ILE A 97 4.26 -3.13 31.40
C ILE A 97 5.77 -3.11 31.10
N GLY A 98 6.58 -2.54 31.99
CA GLY A 98 8.03 -2.59 31.84
C GLY A 98 8.56 -4.04 31.82
N GLY A 99 7.97 -4.94 32.62
CA GLY A 99 8.27 -6.37 32.55
C GLY A 99 7.93 -6.96 31.18
N LEU A 100 6.72 -6.73 30.68
CA LEU A 100 6.28 -7.22 29.36
C LEU A 100 7.16 -6.69 28.22
N ILE A 101 7.53 -5.41 28.24
CA ILE A 101 8.44 -4.81 27.24
C ILE A 101 9.82 -5.50 27.29
N THR A 102 10.38 -5.64 28.50
CA THR A 102 11.68 -6.30 28.66
C THR A 102 11.61 -7.74 28.12
N GLU A 103 10.56 -8.42 28.46
CA GLU A 103 10.26 -9.76 28.01
C GLU A 103 10.22 -9.85 26.49
N SER A 104 9.46 -9.01 25.83
CA SER A 104 9.33 -8.98 24.37
C SER A 104 10.67 -8.75 23.69
N VAL A 105 11.47 -7.82 24.22
CA VAL A 105 12.80 -7.49 23.66
C VAL A 105 13.78 -8.64 23.81
N ILE A 106 13.73 -9.38 24.93
CA ILE A 106 14.71 -10.44 25.24
C ILE A 106 14.34 -11.78 24.58
N GLU A 107 13.08 -12.17 24.62
CA GLU A 107 12.65 -13.53 24.27
C GLU A 107 11.62 -13.58 23.12
N GLY A 108 11.24 -12.44 22.57
CA GLY A 108 10.34 -12.38 21.41
C GLY A 108 8.90 -12.81 21.73
N THR A 109 8.43 -12.56 22.95
CA THR A 109 7.09 -12.96 23.38
C THR A 109 6.30 -11.81 23.92
N TRP A 110 5.01 -11.91 23.85
CA TRP A 110 4.14 -10.88 24.37
C TRP A 110 2.96 -11.48 25.17
N GLY A 111 3.18 -11.78 26.43
CA GLY A 111 2.13 -12.17 27.39
C GLY A 111 0.98 -12.99 26.81
N ASP A 112 -0.23 -12.81 27.31
CA ASP A 112 -1.41 -13.55 26.90
C ASP A 112 -2.23 -12.80 25.83
N MET A 113 -1.59 -12.36 24.74
CA MET A 113 -2.28 -11.62 23.66
C MET A 113 -3.32 -12.45 22.94
N GLN A 114 -3.04 -13.74 22.70
CA GLN A 114 -3.99 -14.63 22.03
C GLN A 114 -5.34 -14.65 22.77
N SER A 115 -5.30 -14.69 24.10
CA SER A 115 -6.52 -14.67 24.90
C SER A 115 -7.32 -13.36 24.81
N LEU A 116 -6.68 -12.26 24.43
CA LEU A 116 -7.38 -10.99 24.16
C LEU A 116 -8.03 -11.01 22.78
N TYR A 117 -7.37 -11.59 21.77
CA TYR A 117 -7.96 -11.78 20.46
C TYR A 117 -9.15 -12.71 20.50
N ASP A 118 -9.05 -13.83 21.20
CA ASP A 118 -10.13 -14.80 21.31
C ASP A 118 -11.43 -14.22 21.95
N LYS A 119 -11.27 -13.10 22.67
CA LYS A 119 -12.39 -12.39 23.33
C LYS A 119 -13.04 -11.31 22.47
N VAL A 120 -12.43 -10.94 21.36
CA VAL A 120 -12.89 -9.82 20.52
C VAL A 120 -13.18 -10.34 19.12
N PRO A 121 -14.42 -10.22 18.61
CA PRO A 121 -14.70 -10.54 17.21
C PRO A 121 -13.76 -9.79 16.26
N SER A 122 -13.13 -10.52 15.33
CA SER A 122 -12.11 -9.96 14.43
C SER A 122 -12.58 -8.74 13.64
N GLY A 123 -13.84 -8.75 13.18
CA GLY A 123 -14.41 -7.62 12.46
C GLY A 123 -14.50 -6.31 13.26
N LEU A 124 -14.50 -6.36 14.61
CA LEU A 124 -14.47 -5.14 15.42
C LEU A 124 -13.13 -4.42 15.30
N ILE A 125 -12.04 -5.16 15.09
CA ILE A 125 -10.70 -4.60 14.89
C ILE A 125 -10.67 -3.84 13.57
N GLU A 126 -11.25 -4.40 12.51
CA GLU A 126 -11.39 -3.74 11.22
C GLU A 126 -12.22 -2.46 11.31
N ILE A 127 -13.33 -2.50 12.05
CA ILE A 127 -14.23 -1.35 12.24
C ILE A 127 -13.52 -0.21 12.99
N VAL A 128 -12.62 -0.49 13.93
CA VAL A 128 -11.81 0.54 14.62
C VAL A 128 -10.92 1.31 13.63
N GLY A 129 -10.51 0.71 12.53
CA GLY A 129 -9.76 1.37 11.45
C GLY A 129 -10.54 2.44 10.69
N ILE A 130 -11.87 2.51 10.85
CA ILE A 130 -12.69 3.51 10.17
C ILE A 130 -12.50 4.89 10.82
N PRO A 131 -12.16 5.95 10.03
CA PRO A 131 -11.99 7.29 10.56
C PRO A 131 -13.21 7.79 11.36
N GLY A 132 -12.96 8.17 12.63
CA GLY A 132 -14.00 8.65 13.54
C GLY A 132 -14.68 7.56 14.38
N LEU A 133 -14.31 6.28 14.20
CA LEU A 133 -14.68 5.17 15.05
C LEU A 133 -13.50 4.73 15.93
N GLY A 134 -13.46 5.23 17.17
CA GLY A 134 -12.54 4.69 18.16
C GLY A 134 -13.15 3.47 18.89
N PRO A 135 -12.33 2.71 19.65
CA PRO A 135 -12.76 1.46 20.32
C PRO A 135 -14.01 1.60 21.18
N LYS A 136 -14.19 2.73 21.87
CA LYS A 136 -15.42 3.02 22.68
C LYS A 136 -16.69 3.03 21.84
N LYS A 137 -16.63 3.72 20.69
CA LYS A 137 -17.78 3.79 19.78
C LYS A 137 -18.07 2.43 19.15
N VAL A 138 -17.03 1.72 18.74
CA VAL A 138 -17.16 0.36 18.17
C VAL A 138 -17.79 -0.58 19.19
N LYS A 139 -17.32 -0.54 20.43
CA LYS A 139 -17.94 -1.32 21.52
C LYS A 139 -19.41 -0.97 21.75
N ALA A 140 -19.78 0.33 21.68
CA ALA A 140 -21.17 0.76 21.81
C ALA A 140 -22.03 0.24 20.64
N LEU A 141 -21.52 0.28 19.40
CA LEU A 141 -22.19 -0.26 18.22
C LEU A 141 -22.40 -1.77 18.31
N TYR A 142 -21.37 -2.49 18.75
CA TYR A 142 -21.45 -3.93 18.99
C TYR A 142 -22.49 -4.27 20.06
N GLY A 143 -22.41 -3.62 21.22
CA GLY A 143 -23.33 -3.88 22.35
C GLY A 143 -24.78 -3.48 22.09
N SER A 144 -25.04 -2.46 21.28
CA SER A 144 -26.39 -1.93 21.03
C SER A 144 -27.07 -2.52 19.79
N LEU A 145 -26.30 -2.82 18.75
CA LEU A 145 -26.80 -3.24 17.44
C LEU A 145 -26.24 -4.60 16.96
N GLY A 146 -25.35 -5.24 17.71
CA GLY A 146 -24.72 -6.49 17.31
C GLY A 146 -23.83 -6.36 16.06
N ILE A 147 -23.24 -5.18 15.83
CA ILE A 147 -22.41 -4.92 14.65
C ILE A 147 -21.05 -5.59 14.83
N GLU A 148 -20.75 -6.60 14.01
CA GLU A 148 -19.52 -7.40 14.08
C GLU A 148 -18.67 -7.32 12.79
N SER A 149 -19.16 -6.65 11.73
CA SER A 149 -18.47 -6.53 10.45
C SER A 149 -18.71 -5.17 9.79
N ILE A 150 -17.87 -4.82 8.82
CA ILE A 150 -18.04 -3.60 8.00
C ILE A 150 -19.36 -3.64 7.24
N GLU A 151 -19.80 -4.84 6.78
CA GLU A 151 -21.05 -5.02 6.07
C GLU A 151 -22.24 -4.73 6.97
N SER A 152 -22.27 -5.29 8.19
CA SER A 152 -23.34 -5.02 9.16
C SER A 152 -23.36 -3.54 9.58
N LEU A 153 -22.19 -2.91 9.69
CA LEU A 153 -22.07 -1.48 9.97
C LEU A 153 -22.64 -0.64 8.83
N LYS A 154 -22.37 -1.00 7.58
CA LYS A 154 -22.89 -0.29 6.40
C LYS A 154 -24.42 -0.37 6.35
N ILE A 155 -24.98 -1.56 6.52
CA ILE A 155 -26.45 -1.77 6.57
C ILE A 155 -27.06 -0.92 7.67
N ALA A 156 -26.46 -0.89 8.87
CA ALA A 156 -26.96 -0.08 9.98
C ALA A 156 -26.92 1.44 9.68
N CYS A 157 -25.95 1.92 8.90
CA CYS A 157 -25.92 3.30 8.40
C CYS A 157 -27.06 3.56 7.41
N GLU A 158 -27.27 2.67 6.45
CA GLU A 158 -28.30 2.80 5.39
C GLU A 158 -29.72 2.78 5.99
N LEU A 159 -29.94 2.02 7.06
CA LEU A 159 -31.20 1.96 7.79
C LEU A 159 -31.36 3.06 8.86
N ASN A 160 -30.39 3.99 8.98
CA ASN A 160 -30.38 5.07 9.98
C ASN A 160 -30.40 4.59 11.44
N HIS A 161 -30.00 3.35 11.73
CA HIS A 161 -30.01 2.79 13.08
C HIS A 161 -28.93 3.44 13.97
N ILE A 162 -27.81 3.88 13.40
CA ILE A 162 -26.69 4.46 14.15
C ILE A 162 -27.03 5.85 14.67
N SER A 163 -27.66 6.68 13.87
CA SER A 163 -27.97 8.07 14.24
C SER A 163 -28.91 8.18 15.45
N SER A 164 -29.69 7.13 15.75
CA SER A 164 -30.59 7.06 16.88
C SER A 164 -29.92 6.68 18.21
N LEU A 165 -28.65 6.21 18.17
CA LEU A 165 -27.94 5.79 19.36
C LEU A 165 -27.38 7.00 20.17
N PRO A 166 -27.37 6.92 21.52
CA PRO A 166 -26.73 7.92 22.34
C PRO A 166 -25.26 8.12 21.97
N GLY A 167 -24.85 9.38 21.77
CA GLY A 167 -23.48 9.72 21.36
C GLY A 167 -23.19 9.59 19.85
N PHE A 168 -24.21 9.22 19.06
CA PHE A 168 -24.17 9.23 17.61
C PHE A 168 -25.29 10.17 17.10
N GLY A 169 -25.06 10.83 16.01
CA GLY A 169 -26.06 11.67 15.35
C GLY A 169 -25.87 11.55 13.83
N GLU A 170 -26.76 12.15 13.05
CA GLU A 170 -26.74 12.07 11.58
C GLU A 170 -25.36 12.40 11.00
N LYS A 171 -24.70 13.47 11.51
CA LYS A 171 -23.34 13.83 11.07
C LYS A 171 -22.30 12.75 11.37
N SER A 172 -22.43 12.06 12.51
CA SER A 172 -21.54 10.97 12.88
C SER A 172 -21.79 9.75 12.00
N GLN A 173 -23.04 9.39 11.76
CA GLN A 173 -23.42 8.30 10.87
C GLN A 173 -22.92 8.55 9.45
N LYS A 174 -23.10 9.77 8.92
CA LYS A 174 -22.58 10.12 7.60
C LYS A 174 -21.05 9.95 7.53
N LYS A 175 -20.32 10.45 8.53
CA LYS A 175 -18.87 10.28 8.61
C LYS A 175 -18.44 8.81 8.66
N ILE A 176 -19.21 7.97 9.35
CA ILE A 176 -18.96 6.52 9.41
C ILE A 176 -19.19 5.91 8.03
N TYR A 177 -20.29 6.24 7.38
CA TYR A 177 -20.59 5.75 6.03
C TYR A 177 -19.52 6.15 5.01
N ASP A 178 -19.16 7.44 4.99
CA ASP A 178 -18.07 7.93 4.14
C ASP A 178 -16.72 7.27 4.50
N GLY A 179 -16.48 6.98 5.78
CA GLY A 179 -15.29 6.29 6.28
C GLY A 179 -15.21 4.82 5.86
N ILE A 180 -16.36 4.12 5.75
CA ILE A 180 -16.42 2.76 5.21
C ILE A 180 -15.97 2.75 3.74
N ASP A 181 -16.47 3.68 2.94
CA ASP A 181 -16.07 3.78 1.54
C ASP A 181 -14.59 4.16 1.40
N LEU A 182 -14.09 5.01 2.30
CA LEU A 182 -12.68 5.37 2.35
C LEU A 182 -11.82 4.14 2.71
N LEU A 183 -12.18 3.41 3.76
CA LEU A 183 -11.47 2.20 4.17
C LEU A 183 -11.41 1.18 3.02
N ARG A 184 -12.54 0.93 2.34
CA ARG A 184 -12.59 0.04 1.18
C ARG A 184 -11.68 0.47 0.03
N ARG A 185 -11.55 1.79 -0.21
CA ARG A 185 -10.63 2.33 -1.22
C ARG A 185 -9.16 2.15 -0.83
N TYR A 186 -8.86 2.09 0.47
CA TYR A 186 -7.51 1.92 1.00
C TYR A 186 -7.18 0.48 1.42
N GLN A 187 -8.18 -0.39 1.59
CA GLN A 187 -7.95 -1.82 1.81
C GLN A 187 -7.19 -2.43 0.64
N GLY A 188 -6.13 -3.12 0.94
CA GLY A 188 -5.25 -3.72 -0.07
C GLY A 188 -4.32 -2.72 -0.78
N ARG A 189 -4.22 -1.45 -0.29
CA ARG A 189 -3.25 -0.49 -0.84
C ARG A 189 -1.94 -0.54 -0.06
N THR A 190 -0.88 -0.59 -0.82
CA THR A 190 0.50 -0.61 -0.31
C THR A 190 1.05 0.82 -0.23
N ARG A 191 1.89 1.13 0.74
CA ARG A 191 2.61 2.40 0.79
C ARG A 191 3.47 2.56 -0.45
N MET A 192 3.66 3.80 -0.90
CA MET A 192 4.41 4.12 -2.10
C MET A 192 5.84 3.56 -2.07
N ASP A 193 6.54 3.72 -0.96
CA ASP A 193 7.92 3.23 -0.79
C ASP A 193 8.02 1.71 -1.03
N VAL A 194 7.15 0.93 -0.40
CA VAL A 194 7.08 -0.53 -0.58
C VAL A 194 6.65 -0.89 -2.01
N GLY A 195 5.57 -0.27 -2.50
CA GLY A 195 5.03 -0.57 -3.83
C GLY A 195 6.01 -0.22 -4.96
N LEU A 196 6.80 0.85 -4.81
CA LEU A 196 7.84 1.20 -5.78
C LEU A 196 8.96 0.16 -5.83
N LEU A 197 9.38 -0.39 -4.68
CA LEU A 197 10.38 -1.47 -4.66
C LEU A 197 9.90 -2.69 -5.46
N PHE A 198 8.69 -3.15 -5.22
CA PHE A 198 8.09 -4.26 -6.00
C PHE A 198 7.98 -3.91 -7.49
N GLY A 199 7.51 -2.69 -7.80
CA GLY A 199 7.33 -2.24 -9.17
C GLY A 199 8.65 -2.15 -9.94
N GLN A 200 9.68 -1.60 -9.35
CA GLN A 200 11.02 -1.49 -9.93
C GLN A 200 11.66 -2.87 -10.12
N ALA A 201 11.54 -3.76 -9.12
CA ALA A 201 12.06 -5.12 -9.23
C ALA A 201 11.38 -5.90 -10.37
N LEU A 202 10.06 -5.79 -10.51
CA LEU A 202 9.32 -6.42 -11.60
C LEU A 202 9.70 -5.82 -12.96
N GLU A 203 9.77 -4.48 -13.07
CA GLU A 203 10.19 -3.76 -14.28
C GLU A 203 11.59 -4.19 -14.74
N GLU A 204 12.55 -4.26 -13.82
CA GLU A 204 13.93 -4.69 -14.09
C GLU A 204 13.96 -6.12 -14.61
N LYS A 205 13.33 -7.08 -13.89
CA LYS A 205 13.30 -8.48 -14.29
C LYS A 205 12.65 -8.69 -15.67
N ILE A 206 11.56 -7.99 -15.96
CA ILE A 206 10.89 -8.03 -17.26
C ILE A 206 11.77 -7.43 -18.35
N SER A 207 12.49 -6.35 -18.07
CA SER A 207 13.38 -5.69 -19.04
C SER A 207 14.53 -6.60 -19.52
N LEU A 208 14.91 -7.59 -18.71
CA LEU A 208 15.96 -8.57 -19.04
C LEU A 208 15.46 -9.74 -19.92
N ILE A 209 14.16 -9.87 -20.10
CA ILE A 209 13.57 -10.96 -20.91
C ILE A 209 13.86 -10.72 -22.39
N GLN A 210 14.40 -11.73 -23.05
CA GLN A 210 14.68 -11.66 -24.49
C GLN A 210 13.38 -11.42 -25.29
N GLY A 211 13.37 -10.39 -26.11
CA GLY A 211 12.23 -9.96 -26.92
C GLY A 211 11.41 -8.85 -26.29
N VAL A 212 11.75 -8.42 -25.09
CA VAL A 212 11.28 -7.16 -24.53
C VAL A 212 12.18 -6.03 -25.03
N GLU A 213 11.57 -4.99 -25.58
CA GLU A 213 12.28 -3.79 -26.03
C GLU A 213 12.29 -2.72 -24.95
N LYS A 214 11.16 -2.58 -24.24
CA LYS A 214 10.98 -1.66 -23.12
C LYS A 214 10.01 -2.30 -22.10
N ALA A 215 10.26 -2.09 -20.83
CA ALA A 215 9.27 -2.30 -19.79
C ALA A 215 9.23 -1.02 -18.96
N GLN A 216 8.04 -0.58 -18.53
CA GLN A 216 7.92 0.64 -17.76
C GLN A 216 6.74 0.58 -16.80
N LEU A 217 7.01 0.98 -15.55
CA LEU A 217 6.00 1.17 -14.52
C LEU A 217 5.01 2.24 -14.96
N ALA A 218 3.74 2.01 -14.68
CA ALA A 218 2.62 2.90 -14.98
C ALA A 218 1.75 3.14 -13.72
N GLY A 219 0.51 3.52 -13.88
CA GLY A 219 -0.47 3.64 -12.82
C GLY A 219 -0.11 4.66 -11.74
N SER A 220 -0.67 4.43 -10.57
CA SER A 220 -0.45 5.28 -9.38
C SER A 220 1.00 5.24 -8.90
N ALA A 221 1.72 4.16 -9.15
CA ALA A 221 3.14 4.02 -8.82
C ALA A 221 4.01 4.99 -9.63
N ARG A 222 3.81 5.07 -10.96
CA ARG A 222 4.52 6.02 -11.80
C ARG A 222 4.18 7.48 -11.47
N ARG A 223 2.94 7.75 -11.04
CA ARG A 223 2.52 9.07 -10.57
C ARG A 223 2.97 9.39 -9.14
N LYS A 224 3.72 8.49 -8.49
CA LYS A 224 4.23 8.64 -7.11
C LYS A 224 3.13 9.00 -6.11
N ARG A 225 2.00 8.29 -6.16
CA ARG A 225 0.91 8.47 -5.18
C ARG A 225 1.33 7.90 -3.83
N GLU A 226 0.89 8.53 -2.73
CA GLU A 226 1.21 8.10 -1.35
C GLU A 226 0.93 6.63 -1.08
N THR A 227 -0.09 6.09 -1.76
CA THR A 227 -0.44 4.67 -1.71
C THR A 227 -0.72 4.11 -3.10
N ILE A 228 -0.34 2.86 -3.30
CA ILE A 228 -0.45 2.10 -4.55
C ILE A 228 -1.46 0.96 -4.33
N GLY A 229 -2.47 0.83 -5.19
CA GLY A 229 -3.45 -0.27 -5.11
C GLY A 229 -2.96 -1.53 -5.80
N ASP A 230 -2.46 -1.34 -7.00
CA ASP A 230 -1.88 -2.37 -7.85
C ASP A 230 -0.71 -1.77 -8.63
N LEU A 231 0.13 -2.63 -9.14
CA LEU A 231 1.24 -2.25 -10.01
C LEU A 231 0.83 -2.46 -11.47
N ASP A 232 0.92 -1.43 -12.28
CA ASP A 232 0.77 -1.52 -13.72
C ASP A 232 2.14 -1.47 -14.39
N ILE A 233 2.46 -2.48 -15.21
CA ILE A 233 3.67 -2.51 -16.05
C ILE A 233 3.22 -2.58 -17.50
N VAL A 234 3.75 -1.69 -18.33
CA VAL A 234 3.58 -1.73 -19.79
C VAL A 234 4.87 -2.22 -20.42
N VAL A 235 4.76 -3.22 -21.29
CA VAL A 235 5.89 -3.90 -21.95
C VAL A 235 5.75 -3.72 -23.45
N SER A 236 6.82 -3.22 -24.09
CA SER A 236 6.97 -3.17 -25.55
C SER A 236 7.64 -4.46 -26.02
N SER A 237 7.00 -5.16 -26.92
CA SER A 237 7.54 -6.35 -27.57
C SER A 237 6.87 -6.56 -28.93
N LEU A 238 7.61 -7.08 -29.91
CA LEU A 238 7.02 -7.48 -31.19
C LEU A 238 5.96 -8.57 -30.97
N THR A 239 4.85 -8.50 -31.68
CA THR A 239 3.70 -9.40 -31.51
C THR A 239 4.08 -10.89 -31.56
N GLU A 240 5.02 -11.23 -32.43
CA GLU A 240 5.55 -12.59 -32.56
C GLU A 240 6.25 -13.13 -31.31
N ASN A 241 6.71 -12.24 -30.44
CA ASN A 241 7.39 -12.58 -29.18
C ASN A 241 6.43 -12.64 -27.98
N HIS A 242 5.19 -12.14 -28.08
CA HIS A 242 4.28 -11.98 -26.94
C HIS A 242 4.11 -13.26 -26.14
N GLN A 243 3.82 -14.39 -26.80
CA GLN A 243 3.61 -15.67 -26.11
C GLN A 243 4.85 -16.13 -25.35
N ARG A 244 6.04 -15.95 -25.94
CA ARG A 244 7.29 -16.27 -25.25
C ARG A 244 7.52 -15.36 -24.05
N VAL A 245 7.36 -14.06 -24.22
CA VAL A 245 7.52 -13.07 -23.15
C VAL A 245 6.54 -13.35 -22.00
N ILE A 246 5.28 -13.69 -22.31
CA ILE A 246 4.29 -14.11 -21.29
C ILE A 246 4.82 -15.30 -20.50
N GLN A 247 5.29 -16.36 -21.18
CA GLN A 247 5.76 -17.58 -20.51
C GLN A 247 6.99 -17.32 -19.63
N GLU A 248 7.89 -16.45 -20.05
CA GLU A 248 9.05 -16.05 -19.24
C GLU A 248 8.65 -15.20 -18.04
N ILE A 249 7.69 -14.27 -18.19
CA ILE A 249 7.17 -13.51 -17.06
C ILE A 249 6.53 -14.43 -16.00
N LEU A 250 5.71 -15.40 -16.44
CA LEU A 250 5.05 -16.35 -15.53
C LEU A 250 6.03 -17.25 -14.75
N ARG A 251 7.31 -17.32 -15.13
CA ARG A 251 8.36 -18.09 -14.46
C ARG A 251 9.26 -17.23 -13.56
N LEU A 252 9.03 -15.93 -13.49
CA LEU A 252 9.84 -15.06 -12.63
C LEU A 252 9.73 -15.46 -11.16
N PRO A 253 10.83 -15.48 -10.41
CA PRO A 253 10.77 -15.70 -8.96
C PRO A 253 10.05 -14.53 -8.28
N GLY A 254 9.32 -14.82 -7.21
CA GLY A 254 8.55 -13.85 -6.46
C GLY A 254 7.13 -13.60 -6.99
N ILE A 255 6.62 -14.49 -7.85
CA ILE A 255 5.19 -14.56 -8.21
C ILE A 255 4.52 -15.56 -7.28
N ALA A 256 3.72 -15.07 -6.33
CA ALA A 256 2.96 -15.90 -5.40
C ALA A 256 1.77 -16.57 -6.08
N GLU A 257 1.09 -15.84 -7.00
CA GLU A 257 -0.10 -16.34 -7.68
C GLU A 257 -0.24 -15.73 -9.08
N VAL A 258 -0.69 -16.53 -10.04
CA VAL A 258 -1.14 -16.08 -11.35
C VAL A 258 -2.67 -16.05 -11.37
N LYS A 259 -3.27 -14.86 -11.20
CA LYS A 259 -4.74 -14.68 -11.22
C LYS A 259 -5.35 -14.97 -12.60
N GLY A 260 -4.58 -14.78 -13.65
CA GLY A 260 -4.97 -15.07 -15.01
C GLY A 260 -4.10 -14.38 -16.05
N TYR A 261 -4.09 -14.90 -17.26
CA TYR A 261 -3.38 -14.30 -18.39
C TYR A 261 -4.09 -14.56 -19.71
N GLY A 262 -3.87 -13.67 -20.68
CA GLY A 262 -4.34 -13.77 -22.06
C GLY A 262 -3.23 -13.37 -23.02
N ASP A 263 -3.58 -13.03 -24.25
CA ASP A 263 -2.60 -12.76 -25.33
C ASP A 263 -1.74 -11.50 -25.11
N SER A 264 -2.20 -10.57 -24.28
CA SER A 264 -1.53 -9.29 -24.05
C SER A 264 -1.64 -8.76 -22.60
N LYS A 265 -2.23 -9.53 -21.70
CA LYS A 265 -2.43 -9.15 -20.31
C LYS A 265 -2.11 -10.31 -19.37
N ILE A 266 -1.40 -10.01 -18.30
CA ILE A 266 -1.13 -10.92 -17.19
C ILE A 266 -1.57 -10.23 -15.90
N SER A 267 -2.21 -10.95 -14.99
CA SER A 267 -2.57 -10.48 -13.64
C SER A 267 -1.94 -11.41 -12.61
N LEU A 268 -1.18 -10.84 -11.70
CA LEU A 268 -0.30 -11.53 -10.76
C LEU A 268 -0.52 -11.04 -9.33
N ILE A 269 -0.16 -11.87 -8.36
CA ILE A 269 0.20 -11.43 -7.01
C ILE A 269 1.71 -11.64 -6.86
N LEU A 270 2.40 -10.59 -6.44
CA LEU A 270 3.82 -10.63 -6.13
C LEU A 270 4.02 -10.81 -4.64
N GLU A 271 5.07 -11.53 -4.28
CA GLU A 271 5.52 -11.72 -2.90
C GLU A 271 6.96 -11.23 -2.71
N GLN A 272 7.41 -11.24 -1.47
CA GLN A 272 8.69 -10.70 -1.04
C GLN A 272 9.90 -11.25 -1.83
N GLU A 273 9.86 -12.48 -2.32
CA GLU A 273 10.93 -13.06 -3.13
C GLU A 273 11.18 -12.26 -4.42
N MET A 274 10.20 -11.48 -4.90
CA MET A 274 10.38 -10.58 -6.03
C MET A 274 11.55 -9.60 -5.80
N LEU A 275 11.77 -9.17 -4.56
CA LEU A 275 12.81 -8.22 -4.17
C LEU A 275 14.20 -8.88 -4.01
N SER A 276 14.23 -10.20 -3.78
CA SER A 276 15.47 -10.95 -3.59
C SER A 276 16.19 -11.17 -4.90
N SER A 277 17.04 -10.44 -5.36
CA SER A 277 17.82 -10.47 -6.62
C SER A 277 17.57 -9.28 -7.55
N SER A 278 16.83 -8.28 -7.13
CA SER A 278 16.91 -6.97 -7.74
C SER A 278 18.29 -6.42 -7.44
N MET A 279 19.02 -6.00 -8.46
CA MET A 279 20.26 -5.23 -8.27
C MET A 279 19.84 -3.83 -7.82
N ALA A 280 19.57 -3.70 -6.53
CA ALA A 280 19.35 -2.40 -5.91
C ALA A 280 20.53 -1.50 -6.25
N ASN A 281 20.28 -0.49 -7.07
CA ASN A 281 21.31 0.39 -7.59
C ASN A 281 21.89 1.35 -6.53
N SER A 282 21.44 1.24 -5.28
CA SER A 282 21.99 2.01 -4.18
C SER A 282 21.96 1.25 -2.84
N ALA A 283 22.98 1.44 -2.01
CA ALA A 283 23.01 0.93 -0.63
C ALA A 283 21.86 1.46 0.24
N LEU A 284 21.18 2.52 -0.19
CA LEU A 284 19.98 3.06 0.48
C LEU A 284 18.76 2.19 0.17
N ASP A 285 18.64 1.73 -1.08
CA ASP A 285 17.52 0.88 -1.52
C ASP A 285 17.63 -0.53 -0.91
N GLU A 286 18.85 -1.09 -0.78
CA GLU A 286 19.09 -2.35 -0.06
C GLU A 286 18.68 -2.26 1.41
N ARG A 287 19.13 -1.22 2.13
CA ARG A 287 18.76 -1.01 3.54
C ARG A 287 17.28 -0.74 3.72
N LEU A 288 16.67 0.00 2.80
CA LEU A 288 15.23 0.26 2.82
C LEU A 288 14.46 -1.03 2.55
N ALA A 289 14.88 -1.81 1.56
CA ALA A 289 14.30 -3.12 1.26
C ALA A 289 14.42 -4.04 2.48
N GLU A 290 15.60 -4.22 3.06
CA GLU A 290 15.80 -5.02 4.28
C GLU A 290 14.91 -4.55 5.44
N THR A 291 14.88 -3.24 5.70
CA THR A 291 14.06 -2.67 6.79
C THR A 291 12.56 -2.84 6.55
N LEU A 292 12.10 -2.74 5.31
CA LEU A 292 10.69 -2.91 4.94
C LEU A 292 10.29 -4.39 4.95
N LEU A 293 11.22 -5.26 4.56
CA LEU A 293 11.06 -6.71 4.58
C LEU A 293 10.99 -7.25 6.01
N GLU A 294 11.83 -6.74 6.92
CA GLU A 294 11.76 -7.08 8.36
C GLU A 294 10.43 -6.65 9.01
N ARG A 295 9.76 -5.62 8.46
CA ARG A 295 8.48 -5.11 8.98
C ARG A 295 7.23 -5.80 8.42
N ASN A 296 7.33 -6.43 7.26
CA ASN A 296 6.20 -7.03 6.54
C ASN A 296 6.62 -8.34 5.86
N SER A 297 6.85 -9.37 6.64
CA SER A 297 7.30 -10.68 6.12
C SER A 297 6.36 -11.33 5.08
N ASP A 298 5.09 -10.91 5.03
CA ASP A 298 4.06 -11.45 4.11
C ASP A 298 3.49 -10.38 3.17
N ALA A 299 4.25 -9.32 2.87
CA ALA A 299 3.80 -8.27 1.96
C ALA A 299 3.59 -8.84 0.56
N THR A 300 2.35 -8.76 0.09
CA THR A 300 1.97 -9.09 -1.27
C THR A 300 1.38 -7.87 -1.96
N ILE A 301 1.54 -7.78 -3.28
CA ILE A 301 0.95 -6.72 -4.08
C ILE A 301 0.40 -7.26 -5.39
N ASP A 302 -0.78 -6.80 -5.77
CA ASP A 302 -1.36 -7.07 -7.07
C ASP A 302 -0.57 -6.37 -8.18
N ALA A 303 -0.32 -7.09 -9.28
CA ALA A 303 0.35 -6.54 -10.45
C ALA A 303 -0.38 -6.91 -11.74
N GLN A 304 -0.42 -5.99 -12.67
CA GLN A 304 -0.91 -6.17 -14.02
C GLN A 304 0.20 -5.83 -15.03
N VAL A 305 0.49 -6.77 -15.92
CA VAL A 305 1.43 -6.56 -17.01
C VAL A 305 0.65 -6.49 -18.33
N ARG A 306 0.89 -5.45 -19.11
CA ARG A 306 0.36 -5.27 -20.47
C ARG A 306 1.50 -5.38 -21.47
N ILE A 307 1.38 -6.29 -22.43
CA ILE A 307 2.36 -6.48 -23.49
C ILE A 307 1.76 -5.95 -24.78
N VAL A 308 2.44 -5.02 -25.42
CA VAL A 308 1.92 -4.32 -26.61
C VAL A 308 3.02 -4.17 -27.66
N PRO A 309 2.62 -4.02 -28.94
CA PRO A 309 3.56 -3.69 -30.00
C PRO A 309 4.24 -2.34 -29.78
N PRO A 310 5.49 -2.16 -30.26
CA PRO A 310 6.27 -0.93 -30.03
C PRO A 310 5.55 0.36 -30.44
N GLU A 311 4.80 0.32 -31.53
CA GLU A 311 4.07 1.48 -32.08
C GLU A 311 2.91 1.93 -31.18
N THR A 312 2.33 1.04 -30.35
CA THR A 312 1.25 1.39 -29.42
C THR A 312 1.77 1.68 -28.00
N PHE A 313 3.01 1.34 -27.71
CA PHE A 313 3.59 1.47 -26.37
C PHE A 313 3.44 2.89 -25.77
N PRO A 314 3.73 4.01 -26.46
CA PRO A 314 3.59 5.35 -25.87
C PRO A 314 2.16 5.67 -25.44
N PHE A 315 1.18 5.25 -26.25
CA PHE A 315 -0.24 5.48 -25.99
C PHE A 315 -0.75 4.61 -24.83
N THR A 316 -0.37 3.34 -24.82
CA THR A 316 -0.70 2.43 -23.74
C THR A 316 -0.09 2.92 -22.43
N LEU A 317 1.18 3.34 -22.44
CA LEU A 317 1.87 3.88 -21.28
C LEU A 317 1.17 5.14 -20.75
N ALA A 318 0.82 6.09 -21.61
CA ALA A 318 0.08 7.30 -21.24
C ALA A 318 -1.28 6.94 -20.62
N TYR A 319 -2.03 6.03 -21.25
CA TYR A 319 -3.36 5.60 -20.81
C TYR A 319 -3.31 4.94 -19.44
N PHE A 320 -2.40 3.95 -19.23
CA PHE A 320 -2.26 3.24 -17.95
C PHE A 320 -1.57 4.07 -16.88
N THR A 321 -0.76 5.06 -17.23
CA THR A 321 -0.25 6.04 -16.27
C THR A 321 -1.40 6.81 -15.62
N GLY A 322 -2.41 7.24 -16.37
CA GLY A 322 -3.55 8.00 -15.84
C GLY A 322 -3.13 9.41 -15.37
N SER A 323 -3.87 10.04 -14.46
CA SER A 323 -5.06 9.52 -13.76
C SER A 323 -6.25 9.30 -14.71
N LYS A 324 -7.33 8.72 -14.20
CA LYS A 324 -8.57 8.57 -14.97
C LYS A 324 -9.09 9.94 -15.42
N GLU A 325 -9.08 10.90 -14.54
CA GLU A 325 -9.53 12.26 -14.75
C GLU A 325 -8.65 12.97 -15.78
N HIS A 326 -7.33 12.86 -15.65
CA HIS A 326 -6.37 13.34 -16.64
C HIS A 326 -6.62 12.74 -18.03
N ASN A 327 -6.83 11.44 -18.12
CA ASN A 327 -7.12 10.76 -19.39
C ASN A 327 -8.43 11.23 -20.02
N ILE A 328 -9.46 11.55 -19.21
CA ILE A 328 -10.71 12.11 -19.70
C ILE A 328 -10.45 13.48 -20.35
N ARG A 329 -9.66 14.33 -19.70
CA ARG A 329 -9.29 15.66 -20.21
C ARG A 329 -8.45 15.57 -21.47
N MET A 330 -7.44 14.70 -21.50
CA MET A 330 -6.61 14.48 -22.68
C MET A 330 -7.43 14.00 -23.89
N ARG A 331 -8.40 13.11 -23.67
CA ARG A 331 -9.33 12.70 -24.74
C ARG A 331 -10.21 13.83 -25.23
N GLN A 332 -10.66 14.71 -24.32
CA GLN A 332 -11.42 15.90 -24.72
C GLN A 332 -10.58 16.87 -25.56
N GLU A 333 -9.31 17.05 -25.18
CA GLU A 333 -8.38 17.88 -25.97
C GLU A 333 -8.11 17.30 -27.37
N ALA A 334 -8.04 15.96 -27.49
CA ALA A 334 -7.96 15.31 -28.79
C ALA A 334 -9.21 15.56 -29.62
N ILE A 335 -10.42 15.41 -29.07
CA ILE A 335 -11.71 15.65 -29.76
C ILE A 335 -11.79 17.11 -30.22
N ASN A 336 -11.40 18.08 -29.41
CA ASN A 336 -11.40 19.49 -29.75
C ASN A 336 -10.54 19.81 -31.01
N ARG A 337 -9.60 18.91 -31.34
CA ARG A 337 -8.69 18.98 -32.51
C ARG A 337 -9.09 18.03 -33.66
N GLY A 338 -10.28 17.42 -33.58
CA GLY A 338 -10.76 16.44 -34.57
C GLY A 338 -10.03 15.11 -34.55
N LEU A 339 -9.43 14.77 -33.37
CA LEU A 339 -8.69 13.53 -33.14
C LEU A 339 -9.37 12.66 -32.07
N ARG A 340 -9.03 11.38 -32.04
CA ARG A 340 -9.40 10.43 -30.98
C ARG A 340 -8.15 9.85 -30.36
N LEU A 341 -8.12 9.84 -29.03
CA LEU A 341 -7.02 9.26 -28.23
C LEU A 341 -7.55 8.08 -27.40
N ASN A 342 -6.88 6.95 -27.49
CA ASN A 342 -7.07 5.79 -26.62
C ASN A 342 -5.74 5.08 -26.37
N GLU A 343 -5.79 3.90 -25.72
CA GLU A 343 -4.61 3.09 -25.42
C GLU A 343 -3.89 2.51 -26.66
N PHE A 344 -4.53 2.54 -27.84
CA PHE A 344 -3.97 2.02 -29.08
C PHE A 344 -3.38 3.10 -29.99
N GLY A 345 -3.75 4.37 -29.78
CA GLY A 345 -3.24 5.43 -30.64
C GLY A 345 -3.96 6.77 -30.54
N LEU A 346 -3.47 7.70 -31.37
CA LEU A 346 -4.05 9.01 -31.65
C LEU A 346 -4.35 9.08 -33.15
N PHE A 347 -5.62 9.18 -33.54
CA PHE A 347 -6.07 9.07 -34.94
C PHE A 347 -7.21 10.05 -35.25
N PRO A 348 -7.43 10.41 -36.54
CA PRO A 348 -8.52 11.29 -36.97
C PRO A 348 -9.91 10.80 -36.53
N GLU A 349 -10.75 11.69 -36.03
CA GLU A 349 -12.11 11.37 -35.57
C GLU A 349 -12.97 10.74 -36.68
N SER A 350 -12.73 11.08 -37.95
CA SER A 350 -13.44 10.52 -39.12
C SER A 350 -13.27 8.99 -39.24
N LEU A 351 -12.26 8.41 -38.63
CA LEU A 351 -12.00 6.97 -38.60
C LEU A 351 -12.65 6.24 -37.41
N ALA A 352 -13.26 6.96 -36.50
CA ALA A 352 -13.82 6.42 -35.25
C ALA A 352 -15.12 5.60 -35.44
N GLY A 353 -15.70 5.55 -36.64
CA GLY A 353 -16.98 4.90 -36.92
C GLY A 353 -16.91 3.40 -37.21
N SER A 354 -15.74 2.82 -37.44
CA SER A 354 -15.59 1.42 -37.82
C SER A 354 -14.48 0.75 -37.04
N SER A 355 -14.84 -0.02 -36.03
CA SER A 355 -13.90 -0.86 -35.22
C SER A 355 -12.97 -0.08 -34.30
N ILE A 356 -13.47 0.27 -33.14
CA ILE A 356 -12.68 0.76 -31.99
C ILE A 356 -11.80 -0.39 -31.51
N GLY A 357 -10.53 -0.44 -31.93
CA GLY A 357 -9.62 -1.51 -31.54
C GLY A 357 -8.29 -1.48 -32.30
N MET A 358 -7.60 -2.60 -32.37
CA MET A 358 -6.30 -2.76 -33.05
C MET A 358 -6.32 -2.29 -34.55
N GLU A 359 -7.45 -2.20 -35.20
CA GLU A 359 -7.54 -1.71 -36.57
C GLU A 359 -7.35 -0.19 -36.67
N ALA A 360 -7.78 0.55 -35.65
CA ALA A 360 -7.53 2.00 -35.54
C ALA A 360 -6.02 2.27 -35.32
N ALA A 361 -5.29 1.36 -34.70
CA ALA A 361 -3.84 1.47 -34.49
C ALA A 361 -3.07 1.56 -35.84
N LYS A 362 -3.61 1.01 -36.93
CA LYS A 362 -3.00 1.11 -38.27
C LYS A 362 -3.00 2.54 -38.84
N HIS A 363 -3.83 3.42 -38.30
CA HIS A 363 -4.00 4.81 -38.72
C HIS A 363 -3.56 5.81 -37.64
N THR A 364 -2.90 5.34 -36.59
CA THR A 364 -2.39 6.21 -35.53
C THR A 364 -1.29 7.13 -36.04
N LEU A 365 -1.24 8.34 -35.51
CA LEU A 365 -0.06 9.18 -35.65
C LEU A 365 1.12 8.45 -34.99
N ILE A 366 2.27 8.47 -35.64
CA ILE A 366 3.48 7.84 -35.10
C ILE A 366 3.99 8.70 -33.95
N CYS A 367 4.13 8.08 -32.78
CA CYS A 367 4.75 8.70 -31.60
C CYS A 367 5.81 7.76 -31.05
N SER A 368 7.02 8.25 -30.89
CA SER A 368 8.14 7.47 -30.33
C SER A 368 8.10 7.42 -28.79
N ASP A 369 7.47 8.42 -28.20
CA ASP A 369 7.28 8.55 -26.76
C ASP A 369 6.00 9.35 -26.41
N GLU A 370 5.68 9.45 -25.11
CA GLU A 370 4.50 10.19 -24.64
C GLU A 370 4.55 11.69 -24.96
N SER A 371 5.73 12.30 -25.04
CA SER A 371 5.85 13.74 -25.27
C SER A 371 5.34 14.13 -26.66
N GLU A 372 5.45 13.22 -27.63
CA GLU A 372 4.93 13.43 -28.97
C GLU A 372 3.39 13.35 -29.02
N ILE A 373 2.76 12.61 -28.11
CA ILE A 373 1.29 12.63 -27.97
C ILE A 373 0.83 14.04 -27.60
N TYR A 374 1.46 14.65 -26.60
CA TYR A 374 1.14 16.02 -26.18
C TYR A 374 1.45 17.03 -27.30
N LYS A 375 2.60 16.88 -27.96
CA LYS A 375 3.00 17.74 -29.07
C LYS A 375 2.00 17.71 -30.23
N ASN A 376 1.45 16.54 -30.58
CA ASN A 376 0.41 16.39 -31.60
C ASN A 376 -0.94 17.00 -31.18
N LEU A 377 -1.09 17.33 -29.90
CA LEU A 377 -2.23 18.05 -29.35
C LEU A 377 -1.89 19.53 -29.03
N ASP A 378 -0.79 20.09 -29.59
CA ASP A 378 -0.31 21.45 -29.32
C ASP A 378 -0.18 21.73 -27.82
N MET A 379 0.33 20.76 -27.06
CA MET A 379 0.49 20.82 -25.62
C MET A 379 1.93 20.54 -25.21
N HIS A 380 2.34 21.08 -24.08
CA HIS A 380 3.56 20.66 -23.38
C HIS A 380 3.35 19.35 -22.65
N TRP A 381 4.38 18.51 -22.66
CA TRP A 381 4.33 17.26 -21.91
C TRP A 381 4.15 17.49 -20.41
N VAL A 382 3.20 16.76 -19.81
CA VAL A 382 2.90 16.79 -18.40
C VAL A 382 3.61 15.62 -17.72
N PRO A 383 4.49 15.86 -16.72
CA PRO A 383 5.10 14.80 -15.94
C PRO A 383 4.04 13.91 -15.26
N PRO A 384 4.29 12.59 -15.15
CA PRO A 384 3.34 11.66 -14.53
C PRO A 384 2.83 12.11 -13.16
N GLU A 385 3.71 12.62 -12.32
CA GLU A 385 3.42 13.07 -10.95
C GLU A 385 2.40 14.21 -10.89
N MET A 386 2.20 14.94 -11.99
CA MET A 386 1.27 16.07 -12.07
C MET A 386 -0.09 15.69 -12.70
N ARG A 387 -0.29 14.47 -13.18
CA ARG A 387 -1.48 14.02 -13.92
C ARG A 387 -2.64 13.67 -13.00
N GLU A 388 -3.17 14.66 -12.26
CA GLU A 388 -4.26 14.47 -11.27
C GLU A 388 -5.46 15.38 -11.48
N ASP A 389 -5.59 16.00 -12.66
CA ASP A 389 -6.64 16.97 -13.04
C ASP A 389 -6.73 18.16 -12.06
N MET A 390 -5.56 18.72 -11.75
CA MET A 390 -5.41 19.88 -10.86
C MET A 390 -5.09 21.16 -11.64
N GLY A 391 -5.46 21.22 -12.92
CA GLY A 391 -5.20 22.35 -13.83
C GLY A 391 -3.96 22.18 -14.72
N GLU A 392 -3.32 21.01 -14.70
CA GLU A 392 -2.13 20.73 -15.50
C GLU A 392 -2.43 20.70 -17.01
N ILE A 393 -3.63 20.35 -17.43
CA ILE A 393 -4.04 20.33 -18.85
C ILE A 393 -4.11 21.76 -19.39
N GLU A 394 -4.73 22.66 -18.66
CA GLU A 394 -4.79 24.09 -19.01
C GLU A 394 -3.39 24.71 -19.03
N ALA A 395 -2.57 24.40 -18.04
CA ALA A 395 -1.18 24.87 -17.97
C ALA A 395 -0.34 24.35 -19.15
N ALA A 396 -0.54 23.10 -19.56
CA ALA A 396 0.15 22.52 -20.70
C ALA A 396 -0.25 23.15 -22.03
N SER A 397 -1.49 23.63 -22.18
CA SER A 397 -2.00 24.31 -23.37
C SER A 397 -1.59 25.78 -23.48
N LEU A 398 -0.98 26.34 -22.42
CA LEU A 398 -0.43 27.71 -22.37
C LEU A 398 1.05 27.71 -22.76
N SER A 399 1.76 28.80 -22.43
CA SER A 399 3.21 28.84 -22.61
C SER A 399 3.94 27.91 -21.64
N ARG A 400 5.15 27.44 -22.02
CA ARG A 400 5.99 26.57 -21.18
C ARG A 400 6.31 27.18 -19.80
N SER A 401 6.22 28.51 -19.67
CA SER A 401 6.43 29.23 -18.40
C SER A 401 5.31 29.04 -17.40
N SER A 402 4.13 28.57 -17.80
CA SER A 402 2.99 28.33 -16.92
C SER A 402 3.03 26.94 -16.24
N MET A 403 3.85 26.01 -16.72
CA MET A 403 4.03 24.71 -16.08
C MET A 403 4.90 24.84 -14.82
N PRO A 404 4.42 24.34 -13.66
CA PRO A 404 5.26 24.29 -12.46
C PRO A 404 6.49 23.39 -12.68
N LYS A 405 7.60 23.77 -12.08
CA LYS A 405 8.80 22.92 -12.07
C LYS A 405 8.63 21.86 -11.00
N LEU A 406 8.84 20.60 -11.36
CA LEU A 406 9.01 19.55 -10.36
C LEU A 406 10.25 19.87 -9.51
N ILE A 407 10.05 19.93 -8.22
CA ILE A 407 11.16 19.94 -7.27
C ILE A 407 11.56 18.48 -7.11
N ASN A 408 12.73 18.10 -7.59
CA ASN A 408 13.27 16.76 -7.30
C ASN A 408 13.41 16.63 -5.78
N PRO A 409 12.79 15.60 -5.16
CA PRO A 409 12.95 15.35 -3.74
C PRO A 409 14.39 14.97 -3.39
#